data_29061788263b3cb9f980d96bf81503bb
#
_entry.id   29061788263b3cb9f980d96bf81503bb
#
_cell.length_a   1.000
_cell.length_b   1.000
_cell.length_c   1.000
_cell.angle_alpha   90.00
_cell.angle_beta   90.00
_cell.angle_gamma   90.00
#
_symmetry.space_group_name_H-M   'P 1'
#
loop_
_entity.id
_entity.type
_entity.pdbx_description
1 polymer ?
#
loop_
_entity_poly.entity_id
_entity_poly.type
_entity_poly.pdbx_seq_one_letter_code
_entity_poly.pdbx_strand_id
1 'polypeptide(L)'
;WRDWSSDVCSSDLYATWWGFAHTPSGFIPPQDKGYLLVNVQLPDSASVQRTEEVMEKLLEISREVEGVDHAVTVAGQSILLGANSPNYGSMNLILKPFEERKGRSSDQIASEIRSLARAKVRDATVGVFGPPAVDGLGNAGGFKVMIEDRGPLGLASLQQASDQVVLEGNRAGGLTGLFTNSRAYTPWIYLDIDRDKCISMGVSLGDLFNSLQAFFGSYYVNNFNEFGRTWQVNVMADAQFRANVDDFRHIKVRNKNGLMVPIGTMVNARESRGPVMLTRYNMYSASAIYGDTLPGTSSGDAVVKMESILSKALPKAMSFEWTELSYMQQQAGSTAMAVFALAVV
;
A
#
# COMPACT_ATOMS: atom_id res chain seq x y z
N TRP A 1 49.85 41.23 -9.90
CA TRP A 1 49.13 39.96 -10.15
C TRP A 1 49.66 38.93 -9.15
N ARG A 2 48.89 38.67 -8.08
CA ARG A 2 49.16 37.55 -7.20
C ARG A 2 48.76 36.28 -7.97
N ASP A 3 49.73 35.38 -8.15
CA ASP A 3 49.53 34.06 -8.67
C ASP A 3 48.49 33.31 -7.79
N TRP A 4 47.32 33.11 -8.33
CA TRP A 4 46.25 32.31 -7.71
C TRP A 4 46.42 30.80 -7.96
N SER A 5 47.63 30.37 -8.38
CA SER A 5 47.80 29.04 -8.95
C SER A 5 48.48 28.01 -8.06
N SER A 6 48.66 28.20 -6.76
CA SER A 6 49.45 27.16 -6.06
C SER A 6 49.11 26.83 -4.60
N ASP A 7 48.04 27.30 -4.02
CA ASP A 7 47.75 26.95 -2.63
C ASP A 7 46.49 26.10 -2.41
N VAL A 8 46.08 25.29 -3.39
CA VAL A 8 45.20 24.15 -3.09
C VAL A 8 46.09 23.10 -2.43
N CYS A 9 46.20 23.17 -1.10
CA CYS A 9 46.94 22.15 -0.35
C CYS A 9 46.34 20.79 -0.64
N SER A 10 47.18 19.80 -0.88
CA SER A 10 46.77 18.39 -1.02
C SER A 10 45.90 17.90 0.15
N SER A 11 46.03 18.54 1.32
CA SER A 11 45.15 18.38 2.49
C SER A 11 43.72 18.82 2.22
N ASP A 12 43.49 19.87 1.44
CA ASP A 12 42.12 20.37 1.16
C ASP A 12 41.42 19.45 0.17
N LEU A 13 42.14 18.91 -0.80
CA LEU A 13 41.66 17.88 -1.71
C LEU A 13 41.33 16.60 -0.96
N TYR A 14 42.18 16.19 -0.03
CA TYR A 14 41.94 15.01 0.80
C TYR A 14 40.75 15.24 1.74
N ALA A 15 40.67 16.39 2.40
CA ALA A 15 39.55 16.74 3.28
C ALA A 15 38.22 16.79 2.50
N THR A 16 38.25 17.37 1.28
CA THR A 16 37.10 17.40 0.39
C THR A 16 36.68 16.00 -0.04
N TRP A 17 37.64 15.19 -0.50
CA TRP A 17 37.35 13.80 -0.86
C TRP A 17 36.84 13.00 0.34
N TRP A 18 37.45 13.15 1.51
CA TRP A 18 37.01 12.50 2.73
C TRP A 18 35.58 12.94 3.13
N GLY A 19 35.31 14.24 3.04
CA GLY A 19 33.97 14.80 3.27
C GLY A 19 32.92 14.20 2.34
N PHE A 20 33.18 14.17 1.03
CA PHE A 20 32.31 13.54 0.05
C PHE A 20 32.10 12.04 0.28
N ALA A 21 33.15 11.32 0.64
CA ALA A 21 33.08 9.88 0.88
C ALA A 21 32.28 9.52 2.14
N HIS A 22 32.24 10.43 3.13
CA HIS A 22 31.58 10.19 4.41
C HIS A 22 30.25 10.95 4.57
N THR A 23 29.88 11.80 3.62
CA THR A 23 28.60 12.51 3.66
C THR A 23 27.49 11.57 3.15
N PRO A 24 26.41 11.37 3.94
CA PRO A 24 25.28 10.55 3.49
C PRO A 24 24.71 11.08 2.19
N SER A 25 24.63 10.23 1.16
CA SER A 25 24.05 10.61 -0.13
C SER A 25 22.55 10.41 -0.12
N GLY A 26 21.79 11.44 -0.45
CA GLY A 26 20.33 11.39 -0.62
C GLY A 26 19.92 12.19 -1.85
N PHE A 27 18.78 11.84 -2.47
CA PHE A 27 18.30 12.55 -3.66
C PHE A 27 17.47 13.77 -3.27
N ILE A 28 16.36 13.54 -2.58
CA ILE A 28 15.49 14.59 -2.03
C ILE A 28 15.21 14.23 -0.58
N PRO A 29 15.54 15.09 0.38
CA PRO A 29 15.26 14.81 1.78
C PRO A 29 13.76 14.77 2.04
N PRO A 30 13.29 13.89 2.96
CA PRO A 30 11.91 13.88 3.39
C PRO A 30 11.54 15.24 4.00
N GLN A 31 10.33 15.70 3.72
CA GLN A 31 9.80 16.97 4.19
C GLN A 31 8.65 16.75 5.15
N ASP A 32 8.63 17.50 6.23
CA ASP A 32 7.47 17.55 7.13
C ASP A 32 6.40 18.46 6.52
N LYS A 33 5.38 17.86 5.92
CA LYS A 33 4.24 18.56 5.29
C LYS A 33 3.03 18.68 6.23
N GLY A 34 3.18 18.36 7.50
CA GLY A 34 2.11 18.49 8.49
C GLY A 34 1.09 17.35 8.48
N TYR A 35 1.37 16.23 7.84
CA TYR A 35 0.51 15.04 7.90
C TYR A 35 1.30 13.73 7.80
N LEU A 36 0.68 12.64 8.26
CA LEU A 36 1.20 11.29 8.17
C LEU A 36 0.14 10.36 7.57
N LEU A 37 0.60 9.35 6.87
CA LEU A 37 -0.22 8.28 6.29
C LEU A 37 -0.02 7.00 7.09
N VAL A 38 -1.11 6.40 7.56
CA VAL A 38 -1.08 5.10 8.24
C VAL A 38 -1.77 4.08 7.35
N ASN A 39 -1.06 3.01 7.03
CA ASN A 39 -1.60 1.85 6.32
C ASN A 39 -1.72 0.68 7.28
N VAL A 40 -2.88 0.04 7.29
CA VAL A 40 -3.21 -1.06 8.19
C VAL A 40 -3.62 -2.26 7.37
N GLN A 41 -3.02 -3.40 7.67
CA GLN A 41 -3.36 -4.66 7.02
C GLN A 41 -3.55 -5.76 8.06
N LEU A 42 -4.76 -6.28 8.12
CA LEU A 42 -5.12 -7.44 8.91
C LEU A 42 -4.88 -8.74 8.11
N PRO A 43 -4.96 -9.93 8.74
CA PRO A 43 -4.96 -11.20 8.05
C PRO A 43 -6.03 -11.27 6.96
N ASP A 44 -5.77 -12.00 5.87
CA ASP A 44 -6.59 -12.02 4.65
C ASP A 44 -8.05 -12.47 4.85
N SER A 45 -8.37 -13.10 5.98
CA SER A 45 -9.72 -13.52 6.35
C SER A 45 -10.46 -12.54 7.29
N ALA A 46 -9.87 -11.39 7.60
CA ALA A 46 -10.49 -10.44 8.51
C ALA A 46 -11.69 -9.74 7.85
N SER A 47 -12.78 -9.62 8.62
CA SER A 47 -13.96 -8.85 8.20
C SER A 47 -13.72 -7.35 8.32
N VAL A 48 -14.55 -6.55 7.67
CA VAL A 48 -14.48 -5.08 7.78
C VAL A 48 -14.74 -4.61 9.21
N GLN A 49 -15.63 -5.25 9.96
CA GLN A 49 -15.92 -4.93 11.36
C GLN A 49 -14.66 -5.09 12.24
N ARG A 50 -13.92 -6.18 12.02
CA ARG A 50 -12.64 -6.37 12.73
C ARG A 50 -11.61 -5.32 12.36
N THR A 51 -11.63 -4.88 11.10
CA THR A 51 -10.76 -3.79 10.65
C THR A 51 -11.18 -2.47 11.30
N GLU A 52 -12.49 -2.18 11.41
CA GLU A 52 -13.02 -1.01 12.11
C GLU A 52 -12.57 -0.98 13.57
N GLU A 53 -12.69 -2.09 14.31
CA GLU A 53 -12.21 -2.19 15.69
C GLU A 53 -10.71 -1.87 15.85
N VAL A 54 -9.88 -2.34 14.90
CA VAL A 54 -8.46 -2.02 14.89
C VAL A 54 -8.22 -0.55 14.55
N MET A 55 -8.99 0.01 13.61
CA MET A 55 -8.89 1.42 13.25
C MET A 55 -9.31 2.35 14.38
N GLU A 56 -10.33 1.97 15.18
CA GLU A 56 -10.73 2.70 16.39
C GLU A 56 -9.62 2.70 17.44
N LYS A 57 -8.99 1.56 17.71
CA LYS A 57 -7.83 1.47 18.61
C LYS A 57 -6.67 2.36 18.15
N LEU A 58 -6.40 2.39 16.85
CA LEU A 58 -5.35 3.25 16.28
C LEU A 58 -5.72 4.74 16.38
N LEU A 59 -7.00 5.07 16.23
CA LEU A 59 -7.50 6.42 16.44
C LEU A 59 -7.31 6.87 17.89
N GLU A 60 -7.59 6.02 18.87
CA GLU A 60 -7.33 6.29 20.30
C GLU A 60 -5.84 6.50 20.55
N ILE A 61 -4.99 5.59 20.04
CA ILE A 61 -3.53 5.73 20.13
C ILE A 61 -3.05 7.05 19.56
N SER A 62 -3.55 7.44 18.39
CA SER A 62 -3.12 8.68 17.73
C SER A 62 -3.55 9.94 18.49
N ARG A 63 -4.69 9.90 19.21
CA ARG A 63 -5.15 10.99 20.07
C ARG A 63 -4.29 11.18 21.33
N GLU A 64 -3.67 10.09 21.83
CA GLU A 64 -2.77 10.14 22.97
C GLU A 64 -1.41 10.78 22.62
N VAL A 65 -1.03 10.79 21.32
CA VAL A 65 0.27 11.29 20.88
C VAL A 65 0.25 12.81 20.72
N GLU A 66 1.13 13.49 21.45
CA GLU A 66 1.26 14.92 21.36
C GLU A 66 1.76 15.36 19.97
N GLY A 67 1.07 16.32 19.35
CA GLY A 67 1.38 16.84 18.02
C GLY A 67 0.42 16.36 16.93
N VAL A 68 -0.46 15.41 17.20
CA VAL A 68 -1.59 15.05 16.33
C VAL A 68 -2.74 16.01 16.60
N ASP A 69 -3.35 16.54 15.54
CA ASP A 69 -4.52 17.41 15.61
C ASP A 69 -5.79 16.66 15.25
N HIS A 70 -5.84 16.13 14.03
CA HIS A 70 -7.00 15.39 13.52
C HIS A 70 -6.58 14.05 12.90
N ALA A 71 -7.51 13.10 12.89
CA ALA A 71 -7.34 11.84 12.21
C ALA A 71 -8.60 11.50 11.40
N VAL A 72 -8.40 11.05 10.16
CA VAL A 72 -9.46 10.51 9.31
C VAL A 72 -9.16 9.04 9.06
N THR A 73 -10.08 8.17 9.46
CA THR A 73 -9.95 6.71 9.30
C THR A 73 -10.86 6.18 8.20
N VAL A 74 -10.37 5.25 7.42
CA VAL A 74 -11.13 4.54 6.38
C VAL A 74 -10.87 3.05 6.54
N ALA A 75 -11.90 2.29 6.90
CA ALA A 75 -11.86 0.83 6.91
C ALA A 75 -12.29 0.27 5.55
N GLY A 76 -11.72 -0.86 5.14
CA GLY A 76 -12.01 -1.51 3.86
C GLY A 76 -11.20 -0.98 2.68
N GLN A 77 -10.31 -0.01 2.87
CA GLN A 77 -9.49 0.58 1.81
C GLN A 77 -8.06 0.82 2.25
N SER A 78 -7.11 0.54 1.38
CA SER A 78 -5.74 1.03 1.48
C SER A 78 -5.50 2.14 0.46
N ILE A 79 -5.35 3.38 0.94
CA ILE A 79 -5.04 4.54 0.09
C ILE A 79 -3.65 4.37 -0.53
N LEU A 80 -2.71 3.83 0.23
CA LEU A 80 -1.34 3.60 -0.23
C LEU A 80 -1.27 2.61 -1.40
N LEU A 81 -2.09 1.56 -1.36
CA LEU A 81 -2.12 0.52 -2.38
C LEU A 81 -3.12 0.80 -3.51
N GLY A 82 -4.03 1.76 -3.32
CA GLY A 82 -5.14 2.00 -4.23
C GLY A 82 -6.09 0.79 -4.36
N ALA A 83 -6.24 0.01 -3.29
CA ALA A 83 -6.99 -1.24 -3.29
C ALA A 83 -8.06 -1.27 -2.19
N ASN A 84 -9.19 -1.91 -2.50
CA ASN A 84 -10.28 -2.14 -1.56
C ASN A 84 -10.30 -3.61 -1.15
N SER A 85 -10.28 -3.86 0.15
CA SER A 85 -10.44 -5.19 0.73
C SER A 85 -10.88 -5.07 2.18
N PRO A 86 -11.73 -5.99 2.71
CA PRO A 86 -12.23 -5.91 4.07
C PRO A 86 -11.14 -5.82 5.14
N ASN A 87 -9.99 -6.42 4.90
CA ASN A 87 -8.84 -6.48 5.81
C ASN A 87 -7.87 -5.29 5.68
N TYR A 88 -8.19 -4.28 4.88
CA TYR A 88 -7.39 -3.08 4.73
C TYR A 88 -7.98 -1.91 5.51
N GLY A 89 -7.10 -1.08 6.06
CA GLY A 89 -7.45 0.19 6.68
C GLY A 89 -6.44 1.25 6.33
N SER A 90 -6.89 2.48 6.24
CA SER A 90 -6.04 3.66 6.06
C SER A 90 -6.42 4.75 7.04
N MET A 91 -5.43 5.51 7.51
CA MET A 91 -5.66 6.67 8.35
C MET A 91 -4.77 7.82 7.87
N ASN A 92 -5.36 8.98 7.70
CA ASN A 92 -4.65 10.23 7.51
C ASN A 92 -4.60 10.97 8.83
N LEU A 93 -3.40 11.21 9.32
CA LEU A 93 -3.15 11.97 10.54
C LEU A 93 -2.69 13.38 10.16
N ILE A 94 -3.43 14.37 10.58
CA ILE A 94 -3.09 15.77 10.41
C ILE A 94 -2.40 16.23 11.69
N LEU A 95 -1.21 16.79 11.53
CA LEU A 95 -0.39 17.24 12.65
C LEU A 95 -0.69 18.70 12.97
N LYS A 96 -0.50 19.09 14.22
CA LYS A 96 -0.62 20.47 14.64
C LYS A 96 0.37 21.37 13.89
N PRO A 97 0.12 22.68 13.78
CA PRO A 97 1.09 23.65 13.29
C PRO A 97 2.45 23.52 13.99
N PHE A 98 3.53 23.86 13.32
CA PHE A 98 4.91 23.69 13.85
C PHE A 98 5.12 24.37 15.20
N GLU A 99 4.52 25.54 15.37
CA GLU A 99 4.61 26.34 16.60
C GLU A 99 4.00 25.63 17.81
N GLU A 100 2.97 24.81 17.57
CA GLU A 100 2.23 24.09 18.62
C GLU A 100 2.80 22.70 18.92
N ARG A 101 3.75 22.20 18.11
CA ARG A 101 4.36 20.88 18.29
C ARG A 101 5.49 20.83 19.31
N LYS A 102 5.83 21.94 19.93
CA LYS A 102 6.92 22.04 20.92
C LYS A 102 8.26 21.47 20.43
N GLY A 103 8.57 21.69 19.15
CA GLY A 103 9.80 21.23 18.52
C GLY A 103 9.81 19.75 18.09
N ARG A 104 8.67 19.06 18.15
CA ARG A 104 8.55 17.65 17.67
C ARG A 104 8.42 17.60 16.15
N SER A 105 9.25 16.78 15.50
CA SER A 105 9.17 16.52 14.07
C SER A 105 8.10 15.47 13.74
N SER A 106 7.64 15.44 12.48
CA SER A 106 6.73 14.40 11.97
C SER A 106 7.32 12.99 12.16
N ASP A 107 8.65 12.82 12.01
CA ASP A 107 9.32 11.53 12.16
C ASP A 107 9.32 11.03 13.60
N GLN A 108 9.46 11.94 14.58
CA GLN A 108 9.35 11.61 16.00
C GLN A 108 7.93 11.17 16.35
N ILE A 109 6.92 11.89 15.85
CA ILE A 109 5.50 11.54 16.04
C ILE A 109 5.20 10.19 15.36
N ALA A 110 5.66 9.98 14.12
CA ALA A 110 5.50 8.71 13.41
C ALA A 110 6.16 7.54 14.15
N SER A 111 7.36 7.74 14.70
CA SER A 111 8.08 6.72 15.47
C SER A 111 7.35 6.34 16.75
N GLU A 112 6.79 7.31 17.45
CA GLU A 112 5.98 7.08 18.66
C GLU A 112 4.70 6.30 18.34
N ILE A 113 3.97 6.69 17.30
CA ILE A 113 2.77 5.98 16.83
C ILE A 113 3.12 4.54 16.44
N ARG A 114 4.21 4.32 15.68
CA ARG A 114 4.69 2.96 15.33
C ARG A 114 4.96 2.12 16.58
N SER A 115 5.60 2.71 17.59
CA SER A 115 5.92 2.03 18.86
C SER A 115 4.67 1.64 19.62
N LEU A 116 3.73 2.57 19.79
CA LEU A 116 2.46 2.34 20.48
C LEU A 116 1.57 1.35 19.71
N ALA A 117 1.49 1.46 18.40
CA ALA A 117 0.77 0.53 17.56
C ALA A 117 1.33 -0.90 17.70
N ARG A 118 2.66 -1.05 17.65
CA ARG A 118 3.32 -2.36 17.85
C ARG A 118 3.04 -2.97 19.22
N ALA A 119 2.91 -2.15 20.25
CA ALA A 119 2.63 -2.62 21.62
C ALA A 119 1.15 -2.98 21.83
N LYS A 120 0.23 -2.17 21.30
CA LYS A 120 -1.21 -2.26 21.58
C LYS A 120 -2.01 -3.01 20.48
N VAL A 121 -1.52 -3.06 19.22
CA VAL A 121 -2.18 -3.71 18.08
C VAL A 121 -1.37 -4.91 17.62
N ARG A 122 -1.82 -6.11 17.95
CA ARG A 122 -1.15 -7.37 17.60
C ARG A 122 -1.74 -8.08 16.38
N ASP A 123 -2.96 -7.70 16.03
CA ASP A 123 -3.77 -8.38 15.01
C ASP A 123 -3.60 -7.79 13.61
N ALA A 124 -2.77 -6.75 13.46
CA ALA A 124 -2.55 -6.09 12.19
C ALA A 124 -1.10 -5.64 12.00
N THR A 125 -0.70 -5.57 10.75
CA THR A 125 0.53 -4.89 10.35
C THR A 125 0.22 -3.41 10.15
N VAL A 126 0.90 -2.54 10.89
CA VAL A 126 0.70 -1.09 10.86
C VAL A 126 1.96 -0.43 10.32
N GLY A 127 1.85 0.25 9.19
CA GLY A 127 2.88 1.10 8.62
C GLY A 127 2.51 2.57 8.79
N VAL A 128 3.44 3.40 9.24
CA VAL A 128 3.27 4.86 9.36
C VAL A 128 4.31 5.52 8.48
N PHE A 129 3.87 6.33 7.54
CA PHE A 129 4.70 6.95 6.52
C PHE A 129 4.51 8.45 6.52
N GLY A 130 5.58 9.17 6.22
CA GLY A 130 5.49 10.58 5.86
C GLY A 130 4.82 10.78 4.49
N PRO A 131 4.55 12.03 4.10
CA PRO A 131 4.12 12.36 2.76
C PRO A 131 5.20 12.03 1.72
N PRO A 132 4.85 11.84 0.44
CA PRO A 132 5.83 11.74 -0.62
C PRO A 132 6.64 13.05 -0.68
N ALA A 133 7.97 12.95 -0.89
CA ALA A 133 8.82 14.15 -0.95
C ALA A 133 8.42 15.06 -2.11
N VAL A 134 7.97 14.49 -3.24
CA VAL A 134 7.46 15.21 -4.40
C VAL A 134 6.03 14.74 -4.69
N ASP A 135 5.08 15.68 -4.73
CA ASP A 135 3.69 15.38 -5.02
C ASP A 135 3.54 14.84 -6.45
N GLY A 136 2.82 13.72 -6.58
CA GLY A 136 2.65 13.03 -7.86
C GLY A 136 3.75 11.99 -8.18
N LEU A 137 4.84 11.94 -7.42
CA LEU A 137 5.86 10.90 -7.50
C LEU A 137 5.78 9.97 -6.29
N GLY A 138 4.78 9.10 -6.29
CA GLY A 138 4.50 8.16 -5.21
C GLY A 138 3.32 8.57 -4.33
N ASN A 139 2.87 7.61 -3.51
CA ASN A 139 1.72 7.78 -2.62
C ASN A 139 2.14 8.06 -1.17
N ALA A 140 3.38 7.75 -0.80
CA ALA A 140 3.93 7.95 0.54
C ALA A 140 5.43 8.24 0.48
N GLY A 141 5.99 8.69 1.59
CA GLY A 141 7.43 8.81 1.79
C GLY A 141 8.12 7.45 1.89
N GLY A 142 9.44 7.45 1.91
CA GLY A 142 10.23 6.24 1.89
C GLY A 142 10.61 5.80 0.47
N PHE A 143 10.76 4.49 0.28
CA PHE A 143 11.11 3.90 -1.01
C PHE A 143 10.11 2.82 -1.44
N LYS A 144 10.10 2.57 -2.76
CA LYS A 144 9.29 1.52 -3.36
C LYS A 144 10.11 0.76 -4.39
N VAL A 145 10.11 -0.55 -4.30
CA VAL A 145 10.73 -1.45 -5.25
C VAL A 145 9.71 -2.47 -5.76
N MET A 146 9.76 -2.75 -7.06
CA MET A 146 8.92 -3.75 -7.71
C MET A 146 9.72 -5.03 -7.87
N ILE A 147 9.20 -6.16 -7.37
CA ILE A 147 9.72 -7.50 -7.68
C ILE A 147 8.90 -8.04 -8.84
N GLU A 148 9.55 -8.47 -9.91
CA GLU A 148 8.94 -8.96 -11.13
C GLU A 148 9.18 -10.46 -11.30
N ASP A 149 8.14 -11.21 -11.57
CA ASP A 149 8.24 -12.60 -12.04
C ASP A 149 8.46 -12.58 -13.55
N ARG A 150 9.72 -12.63 -13.98
CA ARG A 150 10.12 -12.70 -15.39
C ARG A 150 10.13 -14.13 -15.93
N GLY A 151 9.90 -15.11 -15.05
CA GLY A 151 9.70 -16.51 -15.40
C GLY A 151 8.28 -16.95 -15.09
N PRO A 152 7.90 -18.20 -15.39
CA PRO A 152 6.56 -18.71 -15.10
C PRO A 152 6.46 -19.29 -13.67
N LEU A 153 6.99 -18.60 -12.65
CA LEU A 153 6.99 -19.12 -11.28
C LEU A 153 5.64 -18.99 -10.58
N GLY A 154 4.85 -17.99 -10.98
CA GLY A 154 3.49 -17.75 -10.51
C GLY A 154 3.39 -16.96 -9.20
N LEU A 155 2.14 -16.59 -8.87
CA LEU A 155 1.84 -15.65 -7.78
C LEU A 155 2.26 -16.13 -6.40
N ALA A 156 2.20 -17.44 -6.15
CA ALA A 156 2.63 -18.04 -4.87
C ALA A 156 4.12 -17.82 -4.61
N SER A 157 4.94 -18.10 -5.62
CA SER A 157 6.39 -17.91 -5.54
C SER A 157 6.75 -16.43 -5.42
N LEU A 158 6.01 -15.56 -6.13
CA LEU A 158 6.17 -14.11 -6.04
C LEU A 158 5.84 -13.59 -4.63
N GLN A 159 4.74 -14.06 -4.02
CA GLN A 159 4.41 -13.73 -2.65
C GLN A 159 5.49 -14.22 -1.68
N GLN A 160 5.91 -15.48 -1.78
CA GLN A 160 6.93 -16.04 -0.89
C GLN A 160 8.25 -15.26 -0.95
N ALA A 161 8.71 -14.93 -2.16
CA ALA A 161 9.92 -14.13 -2.34
C ALA A 161 9.76 -12.72 -1.74
N SER A 162 8.60 -12.08 -1.95
CA SER A 162 8.31 -10.77 -1.40
C SER A 162 8.26 -10.77 0.12
N ASP A 163 7.59 -11.77 0.72
CA ASP A 163 7.49 -11.92 2.17
C ASP A 163 8.89 -12.17 2.80
N GLN A 164 9.76 -12.93 2.12
CA GLN A 164 11.13 -13.13 2.56
C GLN A 164 11.95 -11.84 2.53
N VAL A 165 11.87 -11.07 1.45
CA VAL A 165 12.55 -9.77 1.33
C VAL A 165 12.07 -8.80 2.42
N VAL A 166 10.76 -8.76 2.69
CA VAL A 166 10.18 -7.94 3.77
C VAL A 166 10.73 -8.37 5.14
N LEU A 167 10.81 -9.68 5.38
CA LEU A 167 11.32 -10.21 6.65
C LEU A 167 12.81 -9.86 6.85
N GLU A 168 13.63 -10.07 5.83
CA GLU A 168 15.06 -9.77 5.87
C GLU A 168 15.30 -8.26 5.98
N GLY A 169 14.55 -7.46 5.22
CA GLY A 169 14.64 -6.00 5.26
C GLY A 169 14.30 -5.41 6.63
N ASN A 170 13.23 -5.90 7.28
CA ASN A 170 12.86 -5.46 8.62
C ASN A 170 13.86 -5.92 9.71
N ARG A 171 14.69 -6.92 9.44
CA ARG A 171 15.79 -7.38 10.33
C ARG A 171 17.10 -6.63 10.07
N ALA A 172 17.26 -6.12 8.88
CA ALA A 172 18.46 -5.37 8.50
C ALA A 172 18.43 -3.98 9.15
N GLY A 173 19.37 -3.65 9.99
CA GLY A 173 19.46 -2.32 10.61
C GLY A 173 19.46 -1.18 9.59
N GLY A 174 18.77 -0.09 9.91
CA GLY A 174 18.66 1.11 9.06
C GLY A 174 17.41 1.17 8.18
N LEU A 175 16.67 0.07 8.03
CA LEU A 175 15.39 0.01 7.33
C LEU A 175 14.25 -0.21 8.33
N THR A 176 13.07 0.26 7.99
CA THR A 176 11.88 0.12 8.85
C THR A 176 10.60 0.09 8.04
N GLY A 177 9.57 -0.53 8.63
CA GLY A 177 8.22 -0.49 8.06
C GLY A 177 8.09 -1.19 6.70
N LEU A 178 8.98 -2.14 6.37
CA LEU A 178 8.84 -2.88 5.12
C LEU A 178 7.59 -3.74 5.15
N PHE A 179 6.82 -3.66 4.08
CA PHE A 179 5.66 -4.51 3.85
C PHE A 179 5.39 -4.70 2.36
N THR A 180 4.61 -5.72 2.04
CA THR A 180 4.12 -5.98 0.68
C THR A 180 2.61 -6.21 0.72
N ASN A 181 1.94 -5.84 -0.35
CA ASN A 181 0.52 -6.08 -0.56
C ASN A 181 0.23 -7.33 -1.40
N SER A 182 1.25 -8.01 -1.88
CA SER A 182 1.08 -9.17 -2.73
C SER A 182 0.51 -10.34 -1.93
N ARG A 183 -0.73 -10.73 -2.24
CA ARG A 183 -1.44 -11.87 -1.67
C ARG A 183 -1.96 -12.74 -2.79
N ALA A 184 -1.42 -13.96 -2.89
CA ALA A 184 -1.78 -14.91 -3.94
C ALA A 184 -3.08 -15.68 -3.63
N TYR A 185 -3.41 -15.84 -2.35
CA TYR A 185 -4.45 -16.75 -1.89
C TYR A 185 -5.36 -16.11 -0.85
N THR A 186 -6.11 -15.10 -1.23
CA THR A 186 -7.19 -14.59 -0.39
C THR A 186 -8.43 -15.48 -0.54
N PRO A 187 -9.21 -15.71 0.53
CA PRO A 187 -10.46 -16.48 0.45
C PRO A 187 -11.46 -15.82 -0.51
N TRP A 188 -11.99 -16.61 -1.44
CA TRP A 188 -12.99 -16.18 -2.42
C TRP A 188 -14.16 -17.13 -2.41
N ILE A 189 -15.33 -16.63 -2.80
CA ILE A 189 -16.50 -17.43 -3.12
C ILE A 189 -16.67 -17.41 -4.63
N TYR A 190 -16.52 -18.58 -5.25
CA TYR A 190 -16.78 -18.75 -6.67
C TYR A 190 -18.23 -19.16 -6.87
N LEU A 191 -18.98 -18.40 -7.69
CA LEU A 191 -20.33 -18.72 -8.06
C LEU A 191 -20.32 -19.42 -9.43
N ASP A 192 -20.62 -20.73 -9.43
CA ASP A 192 -20.76 -21.53 -10.64
C ASP A 192 -22.19 -21.41 -11.14
N ILE A 193 -22.36 -20.79 -12.30
CA ILE A 193 -23.67 -20.44 -12.86
C ILE A 193 -24.01 -21.42 -13.98
N ASP A 194 -25.11 -22.17 -13.78
CA ASP A 194 -25.71 -23.02 -14.80
C ASP A 194 -26.52 -22.19 -15.79
N ARG A 195 -25.87 -21.84 -16.90
CA ARG A 195 -26.47 -20.97 -17.93
C ARG A 195 -27.66 -21.63 -18.64
N ASP A 196 -27.66 -22.93 -18.81
CA ASP A 196 -28.75 -23.65 -19.45
C ASP A 196 -29.99 -23.66 -18.57
N LYS A 197 -29.83 -23.79 -17.25
CA LYS A 197 -30.93 -23.59 -16.30
C LYS A 197 -31.45 -22.16 -16.28
N CYS A 198 -30.60 -21.15 -16.36
CA CYS A 198 -31.03 -19.77 -16.47
C CYS A 198 -31.95 -19.58 -17.69
N ILE A 199 -31.57 -20.08 -18.84
CA ILE A 199 -32.34 -20.00 -20.09
C ILE A 199 -33.68 -20.75 -19.93
N SER A 200 -33.64 -21.99 -19.44
CA SER A 200 -34.85 -22.83 -19.28
C SER A 200 -35.88 -22.25 -18.30
N MET A 201 -35.41 -21.57 -17.23
CA MET A 201 -36.24 -20.86 -16.26
C MET A 201 -36.66 -19.45 -16.72
N GLY A 202 -36.17 -19.02 -17.88
CA GLY A 202 -36.50 -17.70 -18.45
C GLY A 202 -35.86 -16.55 -17.69
N VAL A 203 -34.72 -16.79 -17.00
CA VAL A 203 -33.94 -15.77 -16.31
C VAL A 203 -32.81 -15.30 -17.22
N SER A 204 -32.71 -14.00 -17.44
CA SER A 204 -31.57 -13.43 -18.17
C SER A 204 -30.33 -13.41 -17.28
N LEU A 205 -29.14 -13.66 -17.89
CA LEU A 205 -27.88 -13.55 -17.14
C LEU A 205 -27.64 -12.12 -16.60
N GLY A 206 -28.10 -11.10 -17.36
CA GLY A 206 -28.00 -9.72 -16.92
C GLY A 206 -28.79 -9.47 -15.61
N ASP A 207 -30.03 -9.93 -15.54
CA ASP A 207 -30.87 -9.78 -14.35
C ASP A 207 -30.28 -10.57 -13.16
N LEU A 208 -29.73 -11.74 -13.43
CA LEU A 208 -29.02 -12.54 -12.42
C LEU A 208 -27.82 -11.77 -11.85
N PHE A 209 -26.94 -11.25 -12.71
CA PHE A 209 -25.77 -10.49 -12.26
C PHE A 209 -26.15 -9.18 -11.56
N ASN A 210 -27.11 -8.45 -12.07
CA ASN A 210 -27.62 -7.23 -11.43
C ASN A 210 -28.18 -7.52 -10.04
N SER A 211 -28.92 -8.65 -9.87
CA SER A 211 -29.43 -9.06 -8.58
C SER A 211 -28.30 -9.42 -7.61
N LEU A 212 -27.32 -10.22 -8.05
CA LEU A 212 -26.15 -10.56 -7.25
C LEU A 212 -25.36 -9.31 -6.84
N GLN A 213 -25.17 -8.37 -7.78
CA GLN A 213 -24.51 -7.10 -7.51
C GLN A 213 -25.30 -6.29 -6.47
N ALA A 214 -26.61 -6.14 -6.65
CA ALA A 214 -27.45 -5.35 -5.74
C ALA A 214 -27.43 -5.92 -4.32
N PHE A 215 -27.43 -7.24 -4.16
CA PHE A 215 -27.44 -7.86 -2.85
C PHE A 215 -26.07 -7.88 -2.16
N PHE A 216 -25.01 -8.23 -2.89
CA PHE A 216 -23.66 -8.46 -2.30
C PHE A 216 -22.66 -7.36 -2.55
N GLY A 217 -22.74 -6.65 -3.69
CA GLY A 217 -21.73 -5.69 -4.13
C GLY A 217 -22.16 -4.23 -4.09
N SER A 218 -23.37 -3.93 -3.66
CA SER A 218 -24.07 -2.65 -3.79
C SER A 218 -24.41 -2.27 -5.24
N TYR A 219 -25.55 -1.65 -5.40
CA TYR A 219 -26.04 -1.13 -6.67
C TYR A 219 -26.24 0.38 -6.56
N TYR A 220 -25.49 1.14 -7.35
CA TYR A 220 -25.67 2.57 -7.46
C TYR A 220 -26.95 2.88 -8.21
N VAL A 221 -27.86 3.60 -7.56
CA VAL A 221 -29.18 3.96 -8.13
C VAL A 221 -29.14 5.36 -8.74
N ASN A 222 -28.73 6.36 -7.96
CA ASN A 222 -28.74 7.77 -8.35
C ASN A 222 -27.99 8.63 -7.32
N ASN A 223 -27.88 9.93 -7.64
CA ASN A 223 -27.43 10.96 -6.72
C ASN A 223 -28.55 11.89 -6.29
N PHE A 224 -28.42 12.48 -5.12
CA PHE A 224 -29.22 13.62 -4.70
C PHE A 224 -28.32 14.72 -4.12
N ASN A 225 -28.78 15.97 -4.19
CA ASN A 225 -28.07 17.13 -3.67
C ASN A 225 -28.75 17.61 -2.39
N GLU A 226 -28.00 17.63 -1.29
CA GLU A 226 -28.46 18.15 -0.01
C GLU A 226 -27.25 18.72 0.77
N PHE A 227 -27.49 19.75 1.59
CA PHE A 227 -26.43 20.42 2.38
C PHE A 227 -25.22 20.90 1.57
N GLY A 228 -25.43 21.33 0.32
CA GLY A 228 -24.35 21.80 -0.56
C GLY A 228 -23.41 20.72 -1.08
N ARG A 229 -23.79 19.43 -0.95
CA ARG A 229 -23.02 18.28 -1.43
C ARG A 229 -23.90 17.35 -2.26
N THR A 230 -23.24 16.59 -3.13
CA THR A 230 -23.88 15.50 -3.88
C THR A 230 -23.69 14.19 -3.13
N TRP A 231 -24.77 13.50 -2.83
CA TRP A 231 -24.81 12.23 -2.12
C TRP A 231 -25.21 11.11 -3.07
N GLN A 232 -24.58 9.94 -2.94
CA GLN A 232 -24.94 8.75 -3.71
C GLN A 232 -25.98 7.93 -2.98
N VAL A 233 -26.96 7.42 -3.73
CA VAL A 233 -27.90 6.41 -3.26
C VAL A 233 -27.42 5.05 -3.74
N ASN A 234 -26.97 4.22 -2.82
CA ASN A 234 -26.57 2.84 -3.08
C ASN A 234 -27.53 1.89 -2.35
N VAL A 235 -27.99 0.84 -3.04
CA VAL A 235 -28.83 -0.20 -2.48
C VAL A 235 -28.02 -1.48 -2.30
N MET A 236 -28.12 -2.10 -1.13
CA MET A 236 -27.45 -3.36 -0.81
C MET A 236 -28.30 -4.13 0.20
N ALA A 237 -28.19 -5.46 0.24
CA ALA A 237 -28.81 -6.25 1.29
C ALA A 237 -28.20 -5.90 2.66
N ASP A 238 -29.04 -5.91 3.69
CA ASP A 238 -28.56 -5.76 5.07
C ASP A 238 -27.63 -6.93 5.46
N ALA A 239 -26.72 -6.69 6.41
CA ALA A 239 -25.67 -7.64 6.80
C ALA A 239 -26.22 -9.03 7.17
N GLN A 240 -27.36 -9.10 7.85
CA GLN A 240 -27.99 -10.37 8.24
C GLN A 240 -28.39 -11.26 7.05
N PHE A 241 -28.61 -10.70 5.85
CA PHE A 241 -28.98 -11.45 4.64
C PHE A 241 -27.80 -11.81 3.73
N ARG A 242 -26.59 -11.51 4.15
CA ARG A 242 -25.34 -11.78 3.42
C ARG A 242 -24.19 -12.21 4.34
N ALA A 243 -24.52 -12.71 5.52
CA ALA A 243 -23.54 -13.13 6.52
C ALA A 243 -22.95 -14.51 6.21
N ASN A 244 -23.71 -15.39 5.57
CA ASN A 244 -23.30 -16.75 5.25
C ASN A 244 -23.26 -17.00 3.75
N VAL A 245 -22.40 -17.93 3.34
CA VAL A 245 -22.27 -18.32 1.92
C VAL A 245 -23.61 -18.82 1.35
N ASP A 246 -24.42 -19.50 2.16
CA ASP A 246 -25.70 -20.07 1.72
C ASP A 246 -26.84 -19.03 1.58
N ASP A 247 -26.66 -17.81 2.07
CA ASP A 247 -27.69 -16.76 2.02
C ASP A 247 -28.09 -16.40 0.57
N PHE A 248 -27.15 -16.54 -0.39
CA PHE A 248 -27.45 -16.30 -1.81
C PHE A 248 -28.56 -17.18 -2.35
N ARG A 249 -28.79 -18.38 -1.79
CA ARG A 249 -29.83 -19.33 -2.23
C ARG A 249 -31.25 -18.79 -2.03
N HIS A 250 -31.42 -17.90 -1.06
CA HIS A 250 -32.71 -17.29 -0.72
C HIS A 250 -33.05 -16.07 -1.57
N ILE A 251 -32.05 -15.50 -2.26
CA ILE A 251 -32.25 -14.36 -3.15
C ILE A 251 -33.05 -14.83 -4.37
N LYS A 252 -33.99 -14.01 -4.82
CA LYS A 252 -34.86 -14.29 -5.96
C LYS A 252 -34.61 -13.29 -7.08
N VAL A 253 -34.58 -13.79 -8.30
CA VAL A 253 -34.51 -12.98 -9.53
C VAL A 253 -35.79 -13.14 -10.33
N ARG A 254 -36.24 -12.07 -10.97
CA ARG A 254 -37.44 -12.10 -11.78
C ARG A 254 -37.15 -12.70 -13.16
N ASN A 255 -37.99 -13.67 -13.59
CA ASN A 255 -37.88 -14.22 -14.93
C ASN A 255 -38.73 -13.40 -15.96
N LYS A 256 -38.64 -13.74 -17.24
CA LYS A 256 -39.38 -13.11 -18.34
C LYS A 256 -40.88 -13.16 -18.19
N ASN A 257 -41.42 -14.09 -17.42
CA ASN A 257 -42.83 -14.23 -17.13
C ASN A 257 -43.31 -13.48 -15.88
N GLY A 258 -42.41 -12.73 -15.22
CA GLY A 258 -42.68 -11.98 -14.00
C GLY A 258 -42.62 -12.81 -12.72
N LEU A 259 -42.29 -14.11 -12.78
CA LEU A 259 -42.19 -14.99 -11.61
C LEU A 259 -40.82 -14.83 -10.94
N MET A 260 -40.82 -14.94 -9.62
CA MET A 260 -39.60 -14.86 -8.80
C MET A 260 -38.95 -16.23 -8.65
N VAL A 261 -37.77 -16.41 -9.22
CA VAL A 261 -37.00 -17.67 -9.22
C VAL A 261 -35.85 -17.57 -8.22
N PRO A 262 -35.69 -18.53 -7.27
CA PRO A 262 -34.57 -18.52 -6.34
C PRO A 262 -33.24 -18.71 -7.08
N ILE A 263 -32.23 -17.88 -6.78
CA ILE A 263 -30.91 -17.94 -7.43
C ILE A 263 -30.22 -19.29 -7.16
N GLY A 264 -30.41 -19.88 -5.97
CA GLY A 264 -29.82 -21.17 -5.62
C GLY A 264 -30.25 -22.35 -6.49
N THR A 265 -31.29 -22.20 -7.37
CA THR A 265 -31.63 -23.22 -8.38
C THR A 265 -30.69 -23.23 -9.58
N MET A 266 -30.03 -22.10 -9.85
CA MET A 266 -29.20 -21.84 -11.04
C MET A 266 -27.73 -21.65 -10.72
N VAL A 267 -27.40 -21.42 -9.44
CA VAL A 267 -26.06 -21.04 -9.00
C VAL A 267 -25.59 -21.95 -7.88
N ASN A 268 -24.37 -22.47 -7.97
CA ASN A 268 -23.70 -23.15 -6.89
C ASN A 268 -22.52 -22.32 -6.39
N ALA A 269 -22.43 -22.12 -5.07
CA ALA A 269 -21.27 -21.47 -4.47
C ALA A 269 -20.27 -22.50 -4.01
N ARG A 270 -18.99 -22.22 -4.22
CA ARG A 270 -17.88 -23.00 -3.70
C ARG A 270 -16.77 -22.09 -3.21
N GLU A 271 -16.10 -22.51 -2.16
CA GLU A 271 -14.89 -21.80 -1.70
C GLU A 271 -13.79 -21.91 -2.76
N SER A 272 -13.12 -20.81 -2.95
CA SER A 272 -11.98 -20.67 -3.86
C SER A 272 -10.93 -19.78 -3.22
N ARG A 273 -9.80 -19.63 -3.88
CA ARG A 273 -8.72 -18.74 -3.45
C ARG A 273 -8.18 -18.00 -4.66
N GLY A 274 -7.86 -16.74 -4.46
CA GLY A 274 -7.31 -15.90 -5.52
C GLY A 274 -6.71 -14.62 -4.98
N PRO A 275 -5.96 -13.88 -5.78
CA PRO A 275 -5.38 -12.60 -5.38
C PRO A 275 -6.47 -11.53 -5.27
N VAL A 276 -6.35 -10.62 -4.30
CA VAL A 276 -7.21 -9.42 -4.22
C VAL A 276 -6.94 -8.50 -5.42
N MET A 277 -5.68 -8.38 -5.79
CA MET A 277 -5.24 -7.51 -6.88
C MET A 277 -4.08 -8.17 -7.63
N LEU A 278 -4.13 -8.10 -8.95
CA LEU A 278 -3.04 -8.50 -9.83
C LEU A 278 -2.29 -7.26 -10.28
N THR A 279 -1.09 -7.08 -9.76
CA THR A 279 -0.21 -5.99 -10.18
C THR A 279 0.69 -6.47 -11.31
N ARG A 280 0.81 -5.64 -12.34
CA ARG A 280 1.80 -5.84 -13.41
C ARG A 280 2.68 -4.60 -13.51
N TYR A 281 3.96 -4.85 -13.66
CA TYR A 281 4.96 -3.80 -13.93
C TYR A 281 5.79 -4.23 -15.13
N ASN A 282 5.99 -3.37 -16.07
CA ASN A 282 6.68 -3.68 -17.36
C ASN A 282 6.18 -4.99 -18.02
N MET A 283 4.86 -5.23 -17.98
CA MET A 283 4.18 -6.43 -18.49
C MET A 283 4.37 -7.71 -17.68
N TYR A 284 5.26 -7.76 -16.71
CA TYR A 284 5.46 -8.90 -15.81
C TYR A 284 4.50 -8.86 -14.62
N SER A 285 4.14 -10.02 -14.09
CA SER A 285 3.46 -10.09 -12.78
C SER A 285 4.43 -9.57 -11.71
N ALA A 286 3.98 -8.62 -10.92
CA ALA A 286 4.85 -7.92 -10.00
C ALA A 286 4.25 -7.76 -8.61
N SER A 287 5.13 -7.62 -7.63
CA SER A 287 4.82 -7.32 -6.24
C SER A 287 5.55 -6.06 -5.81
N ALA A 288 4.83 -5.10 -5.23
CA ALA A 288 5.44 -3.91 -4.68
C ALA A 288 5.88 -4.14 -3.23
N ILE A 289 7.11 -3.73 -2.91
CA ILE A 289 7.59 -3.62 -1.54
C ILE A 289 7.76 -2.14 -1.23
N TYR A 290 7.14 -1.73 -0.14
CA TYR A 290 7.26 -0.39 0.43
C TYR A 290 8.15 -0.47 1.66
N GLY A 291 8.87 0.58 1.95
CA GLY A 291 9.69 0.68 3.15
C GLY A 291 10.17 2.11 3.39
N ASP A 292 10.72 2.32 4.57
CA ASP A 292 11.27 3.60 4.99
C ASP A 292 12.62 3.41 5.66
N THR A 293 13.34 4.48 5.89
CA THR A 293 14.63 4.50 6.58
C THR A 293 14.46 4.81 8.06
N LEU A 294 15.32 4.25 8.88
CA LEU A 294 15.48 4.71 10.26
C LEU A 294 16.23 6.05 10.29
N PRO A 295 15.98 6.90 11.29
CA PRO A 295 16.75 8.13 11.48
C PRO A 295 18.26 7.87 11.44
N GLY A 296 18.98 8.66 10.64
CA GLY A 296 20.42 8.51 10.44
C GLY A 296 20.83 7.58 9.29
N THR A 297 19.89 6.93 8.60
CA THR A 297 20.15 6.17 7.38
C THR A 297 19.73 6.99 6.17
N SER A 298 20.63 7.20 5.21
CA SER A 298 20.30 7.94 3.99
C SER A 298 19.47 7.11 3.02
N SER A 299 18.79 7.77 2.09
CA SER A 299 18.07 7.07 1.00
C SER A 299 19.02 6.26 0.11
N GLY A 300 20.25 6.74 -0.08
CA GLY A 300 21.28 6.01 -0.82
C GLY A 300 21.69 4.71 -0.12
N ASP A 301 21.91 4.76 1.20
CA ASP A 301 22.23 3.57 2.00
C ASP A 301 21.09 2.55 2.00
N ALA A 302 19.84 3.04 2.02
CA ALA A 302 18.66 2.18 1.93
C ALA A 302 18.60 1.43 0.60
N VAL A 303 18.86 2.12 -0.51
CA VAL A 303 18.92 1.51 -1.85
C VAL A 303 19.96 0.40 -1.88
N VAL A 304 21.22 0.68 -1.47
CA VAL A 304 22.31 -0.30 -1.47
C VAL A 304 21.98 -1.51 -0.59
N LYS A 305 21.43 -1.29 0.60
CA LYS A 305 21.02 -2.38 1.51
C LYS A 305 19.93 -3.23 0.89
N MET A 306 18.88 -2.60 0.33
CA MET A 306 17.79 -3.32 -0.30
C MET A 306 18.26 -4.13 -1.51
N GLU A 307 19.12 -3.60 -2.35
CA GLU A 307 19.72 -4.33 -3.48
C GLU A 307 20.51 -5.56 -3.03
N SER A 308 21.25 -5.43 -1.94
CA SER A 308 21.95 -6.59 -1.35
C SER A 308 20.99 -7.67 -0.83
N ILE A 309 19.85 -7.28 -0.25
CA ILE A 309 18.82 -8.21 0.21
C ILE A 309 18.12 -8.87 -0.98
N LEU A 310 17.67 -8.07 -1.94
CA LEU A 310 16.98 -8.53 -3.14
C LEU A 310 17.82 -9.51 -3.96
N SER A 311 19.11 -9.19 -4.17
CA SER A 311 20.02 -10.06 -4.93
C SER A 311 20.27 -11.43 -4.28
N LYS A 312 20.10 -11.53 -2.94
CA LYS A 312 20.27 -12.79 -2.20
C LYS A 312 18.97 -13.58 -2.06
N ALA A 313 17.84 -12.87 -1.87
CA ALA A 313 16.56 -13.48 -1.57
C ALA A 313 15.79 -13.90 -2.83
N LEU A 314 15.99 -13.23 -3.96
CA LEU A 314 15.21 -13.49 -5.17
C LEU A 314 15.74 -14.71 -5.95
N PRO A 315 14.84 -15.59 -6.42
CA PRO A 315 15.15 -16.63 -7.41
C PRO A 315 15.68 -16.03 -8.72
N LYS A 316 16.50 -16.75 -9.46
CA LYS A 316 17.09 -16.31 -10.75
C LYS A 316 16.08 -15.88 -11.81
N ALA A 317 14.85 -16.41 -11.75
CA ALA A 317 13.77 -16.07 -12.68
C ALA A 317 12.99 -14.82 -12.26
N MET A 318 13.28 -14.26 -11.09
CA MET A 318 12.74 -12.99 -10.63
C MET A 318 13.77 -11.89 -10.78
N SER A 319 13.29 -10.67 -11.01
CA SER A 319 14.10 -9.45 -11.05
C SER A 319 13.45 -8.39 -10.16
N PHE A 320 14.15 -7.30 -9.96
CA PHE A 320 13.56 -6.14 -9.29
C PHE A 320 13.88 -4.87 -10.07
N GLU A 321 13.00 -3.89 -9.94
CA GLU A 321 13.20 -2.54 -10.47
C GLU A 321 12.75 -1.51 -9.45
N TRP A 322 13.55 -0.45 -9.34
CA TRP A 322 13.18 0.71 -8.56
C TRP A 322 12.11 1.51 -9.31
N THR A 323 11.24 2.16 -8.56
CA THR A 323 10.18 3.01 -9.13
C THR A 323 10.08 4.31 -8.33
N GLU A 324 9.31 5.25 -8.86
CA GLU A 324 9.06 6.54 -8.21
C GLU A 324 10.36 7.32 -7.94
N LEU A 325 10.51 7.88 -6.75
CA LEU A 325 11.65 8.72 -6.38
C LEU A 325 12.98 7.96 -6.39
N SER A 326 12.97 6.68 -5.97
CA SER A 326 14.18 5.85 -5.94
C SER A 326 14.75 5.57 -7.32
N TYR A 327 13.88 5.40 -8.33
CA TYR A 327 14.29 5.30 -9.74
C TYR A 327 14.98 6.58 -10.21
N MET A 328 14.39 7.75 -9.89
CA MET A 328 14.99 9.03 -10.26
C MET A 328 16.34 9.26 -9.56
N GLN A 329 16.47 8.84 -8.32
CA GLN A 329 17.72 8.89 -7.57
C GLN A 329 18.83 8.11 -8.26
N GLN A 330 18.55 6.90 -8.74
CA GLN A 330 19.54 6.09 -9.48
C GLN A 330 19.96 6.76 -10.79
N GLN A 331 19.01 7.35 -11.52
CA GLN A 331 19.35 8.06 -12.77
C GLN A 331 20.19 9.33 -12.52
N ALA A 332 19.87 10.09 -11.48
CA ALA A 332 20.58 11.34 -11.17
C ALA A 332 22.01 11.08 -10.66
N GLY A 333 22.24 10.00 -9.91
CA GLY A 333 23.52 9.71 -9.26
C GLY A 333 24.71 9.57 -10.21
N SER A 334 24.48 9.09 -11.44
CA SER A 334 25.55 8.96 -12.46
C SER A 334 25.95 10.28 -13.12
N THR A 335 25.03 11.24 -13.17
CA THR A 335 25.24 12.52 -13.86
C THR A 335 25.96 13.54 -12.97
N ALA A 336 25.70 13.53 -11.68
CA ALA A 336 26.34 14.48 -10.74
C ALA A 336 27.85 14.34 -10.67
N MET A 337 28.38 13.12 -10.67
CA MET A 337 29.84 12.86 -10.69
C MET A 337 30.49 13.34 -11.99
N ALA A 338 29.83 13.15 -13.14
CA ALA A 338 30.35 13.61 -14.43
C ALA A 338 30.36 15.15 -14.53
N VAL A 339 29.30 15.81 -14.05
CA VAL A 339 29.22 17.28 -13.99
C VAL A 339 30.26 17.87 -13.06
N PHE A 340 30.48 17.23 -11.89
CA PHE A 340 31.51 17.68 -10.94
C PHE A 340 32.92 17.54 -11.54
N ALA A 341 33.22 16.42 -12.18
CA ALA A 341 34.52 16.23 -12.87
C ALA A 341 34.74 17.27 -13.99
N LEU A 342 33.68 17.64 -14.73
CA LEU A 342 33.74 18.66 -15.77
C LEU A 342 33.83 20.08 -15.20
N ALA A 343 33.35 20.33 -13.97
CA ALA A 343 33.43 21.63 -13.32
C ALA A 343 34.84 21.93 -12.69
N VAL A 344 35.63 20.88 -12.48
CA VAL A 344 36.98 20.97 -11.93
C VAL A 344 38.06 21.11 -13.01
N VAL A 345 37.72 20.82 -14.29
CA VAL A 345 38.58 21.01 -15.47
C VAL A 345 38.37 22.40 -16.07
#